data_88b9be4462538a8b129d47e7b698c063
#
_entry.id   88b9be4462538a8b129d47e7b698c063
#
_cell.length_a   1.000
_cell.length_b   1.000
_cell.length_c   1.000
_cell.angle_alpha   90.00
_cell.angle_beta   90.00
_cell.angle_gamma   90.00
#
_symmetry.space_group_name_H-M   'P 1'
#
loop_
_entity.id
_entity.type
_entity.pdbx_description
1 polymer ?
#
loop_
_entity_poly.entity_id
_entity_poly.type
_entity_poly.pdbx_seq_one_letter_code
_entity_poly.pdbx_strand_id
1 'polypeptide(L)'
;MYGLNSDFQKRDVAIYARVSTEHEAQLSALGNQLDWYKPILAARPDWTLTAQYIDEGITGTSAEKRPQFMKMVEDARQKKFNMIITREVSRFARNTVDTLQYTRLLKEYGVEVFFLNDNIKTFDGDGELRLTIMATLAQDESRKTSIRVKAGQETSMQNGVFYGNGNILGYDRVGKEMVINPEQAKTVRMIYDIRVNHPIFRVGSWK
;
A
#
# COMPACT_ATOMS: atom_id res chain seq x y z
N MET A 1 12.60 -26.54 33.58
CA MET A 1 11.91 -25.33 34.08
C MET A 1 11.50 -24.53 32.83
N TYR A 2 10.30 -24.72 32.34
CA TYR A 2 9.77 -23.98 31.18
C TYR A 2 9.33 -22.60 31.64
N GLY A 3 9.87 -21.55 31.01
CA GLY A 3 9.62 -20.16 31.38
C GLY A 3 8.19 -19.70 31.08
N LEU A 4 7.37 -19.71 32.09
CA LEU A 4 6.02 -19.16 32.15
C LEU A 4 6.07 -17.64 32.49
N ASN A 5 6.78 -16.80 31.77
CA ASN A 5 6.90 -15.38 32.19
C ASN A 5 6.84 -14.33 31.09
N SER A 6 6.33 -14.62 29.90
CA SER A 6 6.20 -13.57 28.88
C SER A 6 4.78 -12.99 28.72
N ASP A 7 3.74 -13.56 29.33
CA ASP A 7 2.36 -13.16 29.05
C ASP A 7 1.76 -12.10 29.99
N PHE A 8 2.45 -11.73 31.07
CA PHE A 8 1.94 -10.74 32.04
C PHE A 8 2.69 -9.42 32.08
N GLN A 9 3.50 -9.12 31.07
CA GLN A 9 4.15 -7.84 31.01
C GLN A 9 3.15 -6.74 30.66
N LYS A 10 2.97 -5.76 31.54
CA LYS A 10 2.11 -4.59 31.29
C LYS A 10 2.47 -3.95 29.96
N ARG A 11 1.48 -3.79 29.07
CA ARG A 11 1.64 -3.25 27.72
C ARG A 11 0.87 -1.95 27.58
N ASP A 12 1.56 -0.92 27.12
CA ASP A 12 0.94 0.31 26.66
C ASP A 12 0.60 0.13 25.16
N VAL A 13 -0.68 0.02 24.86
CA VAL A 13 -1.18 -0.44 23.54
C VAL A 13 -1.70 0.73 22.73
N ALA A 14 -1.30 0.82 21.48
CA ALA A 14 -1.91 1.67 20.47
C ALA A 14 -2.74 0.83 19.49
N ILE A 15 -3.89 1.33 19.06
CA ILE A 15 -4.68 0.73 17.97
C ILE A 15 -4.34 1.45 16.67
N TYR A 16 -4.09 0.67 15.61
CA TYR A 16 -4.09 1.18 14.26
C TYR A 16 -5.18 0.52 13.41
N ALA A 17 -6.00 1.35 12.75
CA ALA A 17 -7.06 0.89 11.87
C ALA A 17 -7.09 1.69 10.57
N ARG A 18 -7.42 1.00 9.45
CA ARG A 18 -7.66 1.62 8.14
C ARG A 18 -9.05 1.26 7.63
N VAL A 19 -9.85 2.28 7.31
CA VAL A 19 -11.23 2.17 6.83
C VAL A 19 -11.28 2.43 5.33
N SER A 20 -12.04 1.64 4.55
CA SER A 20 -12.27 1.91 3.12
C SER A 20 -13.54 2.75 2.94
N THR A 21 -13.50 3.75 2.04
CA THR A 21 -14.62 4.70 1.81
C THR A 21 -15.82 4.11 1.07
N GLU A 22 -15.66 3.02 0.33
CA GLU A 22 -16.68 2.58 -0.64
C GLU A 22 -17.91 1.90 -0.03
N HIS A 23 -17.83 1.42 1.21
CA HIS A 23 -18.98 0.75 1.86
C HIS A 23 -19.26 1.16 3.30
N GLU A 24 -18.49 2.07 3.88
CA GLU A 24 -18.56 2.40 5.30
C GLU A 24 -18.72 3.91 5.59
N ALA A 25 -19.26 4.66 4.64
CA ALA A 25 -19.50 6.11 4.76
C ALA A 25 -20.63 6.50 5.75
N GLN A 26 -20.82 5.72 6.81
CA GLN A 26 -21.69 6.12 7.91
C GLN A 26 -20.86 6.27 9.18
N LEU A 27 -21.08 7.36 9.90
CA LEU A 27 -20.51 7.67 11.22
C LEU A 27 -20.60 6.53 12.25
N SER A 28 -21.46 5.53 11.99
CA SER A 28 -21.55 4.27 12.74
C SER A 28 -20.36 3.31 12.52
N ALA A 29 -19.63 3.41 11.41
CA ALA A 29 -18.55 2.47 11.09
C ALA A 29 -17.27 2.70 11.91
N LEU A 30 -16.97 3.96 12.24
CA LEU A 30 -15.84 4.30 13.11
C LEU A 30 -16.07 3.77 14.55
N GLY A 31 -17.27 3.94 15.07
CA GLY A 31 -17.69 3.37 16.37
C GLY A 31 -17.57 1.84 16.37
N ASN A 32 -18.13 1.19 15.36
CA ASN A 32 -18.14 -0.28 15.23
C ASN A 32 -16.73 -0.87 15.05
N GLN A 33 -15.79 -0.15 14.42
CA GLN A 33 -14.43 -0.64 14.27
C GLN A 33 -13.64 -0.62 15.58
N LEU A 34 -13.81 0.45 16.38
CA LEU A 34 -13.22 0.50 17.72
C LEU A 34 -13.91 -0.46 18.68
N ASP A 35 -15.21 -0.66 18.52
CA ASP A 35 -15.98 -1.63 19.31
C ASP A 35 -15.47 -3.07 19.11
N TRP A 36 -14.95 -3.39 17.92
CA TRP A 36 -14.32 -4.69 17.67
C TRP A 36 -13.08 -4.95 18.56
N TYR A 37 -12.32 -3.91 18.93
CA TYR A 37 -11.17 -4.08 19.82
C TYR A 37 -11.55 -4.13 21.30
N LYS A 38 -12.72 -3.61 21.70
CA LYS A 38 -13.15 -3.55 23.11
C LYS A 38 -13.12 -4.90 23.82
N PRO A 39 -13.75 -5.99 23.27
CA PRO A 39 -13.71 -7.30 23.92
C PRO A 39 -12.29 -7.88 24.02
N ILE A 40 -11.42 -7.57 23.03
CA ILE A 40 -10.02 -8.03 23.02
C ILE A 40 -9.24 -7.34 24.15
N LEU A 41 -9.40 -6.03 24.31
CA LEU A 41 -8.78 -5.26 25.39
C LEU A 41 -9.33 -5.65 26.75
N ALA A 42 -10.64 -5.88 26.85
CA ALA A 42 -11.29 -6.32 28.10
C ALA A 42 -10.80 -7.70 28.57
N ALA A 43 -10.44 -8.58 27.64
CA ALA A 43 -9.89 -9.91 27.94
C ALA A 43 -8.40 -9.88 28.36
N ARG A 44 -7.75 -8.70 28.30
CA ARG A 44 -6.32 -8.50 28.57
C ARG A 44 -6.13 -7.40 29.61
N PRO A 45 -6.25 -7.69 30.90
CA PRO A 45 -6.12 -6.69 31.97
C PRO A 45 -4.72 -6.10 32.09
N ASP A 46 -3.72 -6.75 31.52
CA ASP A 46 -2.35 -6.32 31.39
C ASP A 46 -2.13 -5.28 30.26
N TRP A 47 -3.13 -5.03 29.41
CA TRP A 47 -3.06 -4.06 28.32
C TRP A 47 -3.75 -2.75 28.69
N THR A 48 -3.02 -1.65 28.53
CA THR A 48 -3.57 -0.30 28.71
C THR A 48 -3.63 0.39 27.36
N LEU A 49 -4.83 0.75 26.91
CA LEU A 49 -5.00 1.51 25.66
C LEU A 49 -4.53 2.95 25.87
N THR A 50 -3.49 3.37 25.15
CA THR A 50 -2.88 4.70 25.25
C THR A 50 -3.17 5.61 24.06
N ALA A 51 -3.32 5.03 22.86
CA ALA A 51 -3.54 5.80 21.64
C ALA A 51 -4.35 5.06 20.60
N GLN A 52 -4.98 5.82 19.68
CA GLN A 52 -5.73 5.29 18.55
C GLN A 52 -5.39 6.10 17.30
N TYR A 53 -5.09 5.41 16.20
CA TYR A 53 -4.74 5.99 14.92
C TYR A 53 -5.62 5.38 13.84
N ILE A 54 -6.40 6.21 13.16
CA ILE A 54 -7.38 5.76 12.17
C ILE A 54 -7.18 6.57 10.90
N ASP A 55 -6.83 5.88 9.80
CA ASP A 55 -6.79 6.46 8.47
C ASP A 55 -8.07 6.09 7.72
N GLU A 56 -8.81 7.11 7.29
CA GLU A 56 -10.04 6.94 6.51
C GLU A 56 -9.75 6.92 5.02
N GLY A 57 -10.34 5.95 4.34
CA GLY A 57 -10.71 5.91 2.92
C GLY A 57 -9.80 6.48 1.88
N ILE A 58 -8.51 6.40 2.04
CA ILE A 58 -7.60 6.87 1.01
C ILE A 58 -7.30 5.73 0.04
N THR A 59 -8.06 5.69 -1.05
CA THR A 59 -7.65 4.98 -2.27
C THR A 59 -6.43 5.69 -2.82
N GLY A 60 -5.27 5.13 -2.69
CA GLY A 60 -4.13 5.79 -3.33
C GLY A 60 -2.76 5.35 -2.91
N THR A 61 -1.93 5.59 -3.81
CA THR A 61 -0.62 5.08 -4.10
C THR A 61 0.55 5.69 -3.32
N SER A 62 0.35 6.54 -2.30
CA SER A 62 1.48 7.10 -1.53
C SER A 62 1.29 7.05 -0.01
N ALA A 63 2.36 6.70 0.73
CA ALA A 63 2.39 6.69 2.20
C ALA A 63 2.09 8.09 2.78
N GLU A 64 2.38 9.15 2.02
CA GLU A 64 2.07 10.55 2.34
C GLU A 64 0.58 10.81 2.58
N LYS A 65 -0.30 9.91 2.11
CA LYS A 65 -1.74 10.00 2.30
C LYS A 65 -2.27 9.26 3.54
N ARG A 66 -1.39 8.86 4.47
CA ARG A 66 -1.75 8.16 5.71
C ARG A 66 -1.20 8.92 6.94
N PRO A 67 -1.78 10.09 7.25
CA PRO A 67 -1.25 10.97 8.28
C PRO A 67 -1.28 10.33 9.67
N GLN A 68 -2.29 9.50 9.96
CA GLN A 68 -2.37 8.83 11.26
C GLN A 68 -1.36 7.69 11.39
N PHE A 69 -1.09 6.97 10.30
CA PHE A 69 -0.01 5.97 10.29
C PHE A 69 1.36 6.61 10.53
N MET A 70 1.67 7.70 9.84
CA MET A 70 2.94 8.39 10.02
C MET A 70 3.06 8.99 11.42
N LYS A 71 1.97 9.54 11.98
CA LYS A 71 1.92 10.00 13.36
C LYS A 71 2.17 8.85 14.35
N MET A 72 1.55 7.70 14.12
CA MET A 72 1.79 6.49 14.94
C MET A 72 3.27 6.09 14.94
N VAL A 73 3.93 6.09 13.79
CA VAL A 73 5.36 5.75 13.68
C VAL A 73 6.22 6.76 14.46
N GLU A 74 5.91 8.06 14.37
CA GLU A 74 6.61 9.09 15.12
C GLU A 74 6.37 8.98 16.64
N ASP A 75 5.13 8.71 17.06
CA ASP A 75 4.80 8.49 18.48
C ASP A 75 5.45 7.20 19.03
N ALA A 76 5.61 6.16 18.19
CA ALA A 76 6.38 4.96 18.51
C ALA A 76 7.87 5.28 18.74
N ARG A 77 8.47 6.13 17.90
CA ARG A 77 9.84 6.62 18.07
C ARG A 77 10.02 7.35 19.42
N GLN A 78 8.98 8.08 19.83
CA GLN A 78 8.94 8.77 21.14
C GLN A 78 8.58 7.85 22.32
N LYS A 79 8.40 6.53 22.07
CA LYS A 79 8.08 5.52 23.10
C LYS A 79 6.80 5.78 23.90
N LYS A 80 5.77 6.36 23.25
CA LYS A 80 4.47 6.62 23.88
C LYS A 80 3.66 5.34 24.15
N PHE A 81 4.02 4.25 23.51
CA PHE A 81 3.48 2.91 23.69
C PHE A 81 4.55 1.87 23.32
N ASN A 82 4.33 0.62 23.70
CA ASN A 82 5.25 -0.48 23.41
C ASN A 82 4.62 -1.60 22.58
N MET A 83 3.35 -1.48 22.25
CA MET A 83 2.63 -2.43 21.38
C MET A 83 1.64 -1.70 20.47
N ILE A 84 1.57 -2.12 19.22
CA ILE A 84 0.53 -1.74 18.27
C ILE A 84 -0.32 -2.96 17.97
N ILE A 85 -1.63 -2.83 18.10
CA ILE A 85 -2.57 -3.85 17.64
C ILE A 85 -3.30 -3.38 16.38
N THR A 86 -3.41 -4.26 15.41
CA THR A 86 -4.14 -4.03 14.17
C THR A 86 -4.86 -5.31 13.77
N ARG A 87 -5.89 -5.20 12.96
CA ARG A 87 -6.73 -6.33 12.60
C ARG A 87 -5.98 -7.38 11.78
N GLU A 88 -5.31 -6.95 10.72
CA GLU A 88 -4.65 -7.84 9.76
C GLU A 88 -3.50 -7.14 9.02
N VAL A 89 -2.58 -7.92 8.46
CA VAL A 89 -1.41 -7.44 7.71
C VAL A 89 -1.82 -6.54 6.54
N SER A 90 -2.90 -6.88 5.84
CA SER A 90 -3.41 -6.15 4.67
C SER A 90 -3.91 -4.72 5.00
N ARG A 91 -4.23 -4.46 6.26
CA ARG A 91 -4.71 -3.16 6.74
C ARG A 91 -3.60 -2.29 7.33
N PHE A 92 -2.45 -2.87 7.65
CA PHE A 92 -1.35 -2.16 8.29
C PHE A 92 -0.60 -1.26 7.31
N ALA A 93 -0.10 -1.81 6.19
CA ALA A 93 0.58 -1.03 5.17
C ALA A 93 -0.07 -1.23 3.78
N ARG A 94 0.51 -0.63 2.75
CA ARG A 94 -0.05 -0.66 1.38
C ARG A 94 0.14 -2.00 0.70
N ASN A 95 1.26 -2.61 1.02
CA ASN A 95 1.64 -3.92 0.54
C ASN A 95 2.46 -4.61 1.64
N THR A 96 2.71 -5.88 1.47
CA THR A 96 3.40 -6.69 2.46
C THR A 96 4.88 -6.33 2.60
N VAL A 97 5.50 -5.76 1.57
CA VAL A 97 6.89 -5.29 1.62
C VAL A 97 7.00 -4.07 2.54
N ASP A 98 6.13 -3.09 2.36
CA ASP A 98 6.07 -1.91 3.25
C ASP A 98 5.75 -2.35 4.69
N THR A 99 4.84 -3.33 4.88
CA THR A 99 4.54 -3.89 6.20
C THR A 99 5.80 -4.42 6.86
N LEU A 100 6.61 -5.21 6.16
CA LEU A 100 7.85 -5.77 6.68
C LEU A 100 8.87 -4.67 7.04
N GLN A 101 8.99 -3.63 6.22
CA GLN A 101 9.89 -2.51 6.51
C GLN A 101 9.47 -1.74 7.76
N TYR A 102 8.18 -1.36 7.85
CA TYR A 102 7.69 -0.62 9.02
C TYR A 102 7.69 -1.46 10.30
N THR A 103 7.42 -2.76 10.22
CA THR A 103 7.50 -3.63 11.41
C THR A 103 8.93 -3.77 11.93
N ARG A 104 9.93 -3.83 11.04
CA ARG A 104 11.34 -3.80 11.42
C ARG A 104 11.73 -2.48 12.08
N LEU A 105 11.33 -1.36 11.49
CA LEU A 105 11.56 -0.02 12.07
C LEU A 105 10.92 0.12 13.45
N LEU A 106 9.69 -0.33 13.62
CA LEU A 106 9.00 -0.31 14.92
C LEU A 106 9.68 -1.22 15.95
N LYS A 107 10.20 -2.37 15.51
CA LYS A 107 11.00 -3.27 16.35
C LYS A 107 12.29 -2.60 16.84
N GLU A 108 12.96 -1.79 16.00
CA GLU A 108 14.11 -0.98 16.40
C GLU A 108 13.75 0.07 17.47
N TYR A 109 12.53 0.62 17.42
CA TYR A 109 12.00 1.52 18.45
C TYR A 109 11.56 0.78 19.73
N GLY A 110 11.58 -0.55 19.75
CA GLY A 110 11.11 -1.38 20.86
C GLY A 110 9.60 -1.53 20.92
N VAL A 111 8.91 -1.35 19.79
CA VAL A 111 7.45 -1.47 19.68
C VAL A 111 7.08 -2.74 18.92
N GLU A 112 6.32 -3.60 19.57
CA GLU A 112 5.77 -4.82 18.97
C GLU A 112 4.53 -4.50 18.13
N VAL A 113 4.36 -5.17 16.98
CA VAL A 113 3.12 -5.14 16.23
C VAL A 113 2.43 -6.50 16.30
N PHE A 114 1.16 -6.50 16.71
CA PHE A 114 0.34 -7.70 16.75
C PHE A 114 -0.82 -7.63 15.74
N PHE A 115 -0.77 -8.48 14.74
CA PHE A 115 -1.82 -8.69 13.75
C PHE A 115 -2.80 -9.73 14.28
N LEU A 116 -3.96 -9.29 14.74
CA LEU A 116 -4.88 -10.10 15.53
C LEU A 116 -5.49 -11.25 14.72
N ASN A 117 -6.00 -10.99 13.51
CA ASN A 117 -6.60 -12.04 12.67
C ASN A 117 -5.56 -13.02 12.11
N ASP A 118 -4.35 -12.54 11.81
CA ASP A 118 -3.27 -13.37 11.28
C ASP A 118 -2.52 -14.12 12.39
N ASN A 119 -2.77 -13.73 13.65
CA ASN A 119 -2.04 -14.21 14.82
C ASN A 119 -0.52 -14.12 14.65
N ILE A 120 -0.03 -12.93 14.22
CA ILE A 120 1.37 -12.66 14.00
C ILE A 120 1.82 -11.57 14.97
N LYS A 121 2.85 -11.85 15.76
CA LYS A 121 3.55 -10.90 16.62
C LYS A 121 4.97 -10.69 16.09
N THR A 122 5.39 -9.44 15.97
CA THR A 122 6.68 -9.11 15.34
C THR A 122 7.90 -9.35 16.21
N PHE A 123 7.70 -9.53 17.51
CA PHE A 123 8.80 -9.88 18.43
C PHE A 123 9.04 -11.40 18.44
N ASP A 124 8.08 -12.20 18.04
CA ASP A 124 8.28 -13.62 17.87
C ASP A 124 9.13 -13.88 16.62
N GLY A 125 10.13 -14.76 16.72
CA GLY A 125 11.00 -15.10 15.57
C GLY A 125 10.21 -15.69 14.40
N ASP A 126 9.14 -16.45 14.65
CA ASP A 126 8.22 -16.95 13.64
C ASP A 126 7.41 -15.84 12.96
N GLY A 127 7.05 -14.79 13.67
CA GLY A 127 6.28 -13.67 13.14
C GLY A 127 7.02 -12.93 12.02
N GLU A 128 8.30 -12.64 12.19
CA GLU A 128 9.11 -11.99 11.15
C GLU A 128 9.31 -12.90 9.93
N LEU A 129 9.51 -14.20 10.14
CA LEU A 129 9.62 -15.18 9.06
C LEU A 129 8.32 -15.24 8.24
N ARG A 130 7.16 -15.33 8.89
CA ARG A 130 5.86 -15.34 8.23
C ARG A 130 5.62 -14.08 7.41
N LEU A 131 5.92 -12.89 7.94
CA LEU A 131 5.82 -11.64 7.20
C LEU A 131 6.77 -11.60 6.00
N THR A 132 7.99 -12.13 6.14
CA THR A 132 8.97 -12.20 5.05
C THR A 132 8.47 -13.10 3.92
N ILE A 133 7.94 -14.28 4.25
CA ILE A 133 7.34 -15.20 3.26
C ILE A 133 6.16 -14.53 2.55
N MET A 134 5.25 -13.89 3.29
CA MET A 134 4.12 -13.17 2.71
C MET A 134 4.56 -12.03 1.78
N ALA A 135 5.59 -11.27 2.16
CA ALA A 135 6.14 -10.19 1.34
C ALA A 135 6.75 -10.74 0.02
N THR A 136 7.49 -11.83 0.10
CA THR A 136 8.11 -12.46 -1.06
C THR A 136 7.06 -13.01 -2.04
N LEU A 137 6.02 -13.67 -1.52
CA LEU A 137 4.92 -14.19 -2.34
C LEU A 137 4.14 -13.06 -3.02
N ALA A 138 3.82 -11.98 -2.29
CA ALA A 138 3.12 -10.83 -2.85
C ALA A 138 3.94 -10.12 -3.95
N GLN A 139 5.26 -10.02 -3.78
CA GLN A 139 6.15 -9.46 -4.78
C GLN A 139 6.21 -10.32 -6.05
N ASP A 140 6.30 -11.65 -5.89
CA ASP A 140 6.32 -12.57 -7.04
C ASP A 140 4.99 -12.55 -7.80
N GLU A 141 3.85 -12.50 -7.10
CA GLU A 141 2.51 -12.36 -7.72
C GLU A 141 2.38 -11.06 -8.51
N SER A 142 2.85 -9.94 -7.96
CA SER A 142 2.86 -8.64 -8.64
C SER A 142 3.70 -8.70 -9.93
N ARG A 143 4.89 -9.32 -9.85
CA ARG A 143 5.77 -9.53 -11.01
C ARG A 143 5.10 -10.39 -12.08
N LYS A 144 4.50 -11.51 -11.71
CA LYS A 144 3.78 -12.41 -12.63
C LYS A 144 2.61 -11.70 -13.30
N THR A 145 1.85 -10.93 -12.55
CA THR A 145 0.72 -10.14 -13.08
C THR A 145 1.21 -9.11 -14.10
N SER A 146 2.30 -8.39 -13.83
CA SER A 146 2.89 -7.44 -14.77
C SER A 146 3.35 -8.11 -16.08
N ILE A 147 3.96 -9.30 -16.00
CA ILE A 147 4.37 -10.07 -17.18
C ILE A 147 3.15 -10.50 -18.00
N ARG A 148 2.10 -11.03 -17.35
CA ARG A 148 0.85 -11.44 -18.04
C ARG A 148 0.17 -10.26 -18.74
N VAL A 149 0.09 -9.09 -18.07
CA VAL A 149 -0.49 -7.88 -18.66
C VAL A 149 0.31 -7.45 -19.89
N LYS A 150 1.65 -7.40 -19.81
CA LYS A 150 2.51 -7.04 -20.95
C LYS A 150 2.33 -8.01 -22.13
N ALA A 151 2.34 -9.31 -21.87
CA ALA A 151 2.12 -10.32 -22.92
C ALA A 151 0.73 -10.18 -23.55
N GLY A 152 -0.32 -9.93 -22.76
CA GLY A 152 -1.66 -9.66 -23.28
C GLY A 152 -1.74 -8.38 -24.13
N GLN A 153 -1.02 -7.33 -23.74
CA GLN A 153 -0.92 -6.10 -24.52
C GLN A 153 -0.21 -6.33 -25.87
N GLU A 154 0.92 -7.06 -25.88
CA GLU A 154 1.64 -7.41 -27.09
C GLU A 154 0.77 -8.22 -28.04
N THR A 155 0.08 -9.25 -27.54
CA THR A 155 -0.87 -10.04 -28.36
C THR A 155 -2.00 -9.16 -28.92
N SER A 156 -2.54 -8.25 -28.13
CA SER A 156 -3.58 -7.33 -28.59
C SER A 156 -3.07 -6.39 -29.69
N MET A 157 -1.84 -5.85 -29.53
CA MET A 157 -1.19 -5.00 -30.53
C MET A 157 -0.94 -5.77 -31.85
N GLN A 158 -0.47 -7.02 -31.77
CA GLN A 158 -0.26 -7.89 -32.97
C GLN A 158 -1.57 -8.17 -33.69
N ASN A 159 -2.69 -8.24 -32.98
CA ASN A 159 -4.03 -8.41 -33.54
C ASN A 159 -4.69 -7.06 -33.98
N GLY A 160 -3.93 -5.97 -34.03
CA GLY A 160 -4.41 -4.65 -34.44
C GLY A 160 -5.37 -3.98 -33.45
N VAL A 161 -5.41 -4.45 -32.19
CA VAL A 161 -6.22 -3.81 -31.14
C VAL A 161 -5.41 -2.68 -30.51
N PHE A 162 -5.90 -1.45 -30.64
CA PHE A 162 -5.29 -0.29 -29.99
C PHE A 162 -5.54 -0.31 -28.50
N TYR A 163 -4.44 -0.24 -27.74
CA TYR A 163 -4.48 -0.17 -26.28
C TYR A 163 -4.50 1.30 -25.83
N GLY A 164 -5.44 1.62 -24.91
CA GLY A 164 -5.62 2.97 -24.39
C GLY A 164 -6.95 3.60 -24.76
N ASN A 165 -7.18 4.83 -24.29
CA ASN A 165 -8.41 5.58 -24.51
C ASN A 165 -8.55 6.21 -25.90
N GLY A 166 -7.66 5.91 -26.83
CA GLY A 166 -7.79 6.30 -28.25
C GLY A 166 -7.45 7.74 -28.59
N ASN A 167 -7.04 8.57 -27.62
CA ASN A 167 -6.64 9.96 -27.89
C ASN A 167 -5.14 10.04 -28.22
N ILE A 168 -4.79 9.75 -29.45
CA ILE A 168 -3.43 9.92 -29.96
C ILE A 168 -3.42 11.16 -30.84
N LEU A 169 -2.60 12.16 -30.49
CA LEU A 169 -2.46 13.38 -31.27
C LEU A 169 -2.09 13.04 -32.73
N GLY A 170 -2.84 13.57 -33.69
CA GLY A 170 -2.67 13.30 -35.12
C GLY A 170 -3.62 12.23 -35.67
N TYR A 171 -4.43 11.58 -34.83
CA TYR A 171 -5.37 10.56 -35.24
C TYR A 171 -6.71 10.71 -34.57
N ASP A 172 -7.79 10.41 -35.33
CA ASP A 172 -9.15 10.23 -34.82
C ASP A 172 -9.50 8.74 -34.80
N ARG A 173 -10.17 8.31 -33.76
CA ARG A 173 -10.65 6.94 -33.67
C ARG A 173 -12.01 6.81 -34.33
N VAL A 174 -12.08 6.02 -35.39
CA VAL A 174 -13.34 5.69 -36.11
C VAL A 174 -13.61 4.20 -35.90
N GLY A 175 -14.46 3.87 -34.93
CA GLY A 175 -14.75 2.48 -34.57
C GLY A 175 -13.52 1.78 -33.97
N LYS A 176 -12.93 0.83 -34.70
CA LYS A 176 -11.72 0.09 -34.32
C LYS A 176 -10.46 0.58 -35.04
N GLU A 177 -10.58 1.55 -35.94
CA GLU A 177 -9.46 2.07 -36.74
C GLU A 177 -9.04 3.46 -36.30
N MET A 178 -7.75 3.77 -36.54
CA MET A 178 -7.18 5.10 -36.33
C MET A 178 -7.01 5.76 -37.68
N VAL A 179 -7.73 6.86 -37.90
CA VAL A 179 -7.68 7.66 -39.14
C VAL A 179 -6.86 8.91 -38.88
N ILE A 180 -6.02 9.29 -39.82
CA ILE A 180 -5.20 10.51 -39.70
C ILE A 180 -6.12 11.74 -39.62
N ASN A 181 -5.96 12.53 -38.57
CA ASN A 181 -6.55 13.86 -38.46
C ASN A 181 -5.63 14.86 -39.15
N PRO A 182 -6.05 15.45 -40.31
CA PRO A 182 -5.16 16.29 -41.12
C PRO A 182 -4.64 17.55 -40.40
N GLU A 183 -5.46 18.13 -39.51
CA GLU A 183 -5.07 19.34 -38.78
C GLU A 183 -4.06 19.01 -37.68
N GLN A 184 -4.32 17.98 -36.90
CA GLN A 184 -3.41 17.54 -35.84
C GLN A 184 -2.11 16.96 -36.40
N ALA A 185 -2.17 16.30 -37.56
CA ALA A 185 -0.99 15.74 -38.21
C ALA A 185 0.05 16.82 -38.60
N LYS A 186 -0.38 18.04 -38.89
CA LYS A 186 0.54 19.18 -39.13
C LYS A 186 1.37 19.47 -37.87
N THR A 187 0.73 19.50 -36.70
CA THR A 187 1.40 19.72 -35.43
C THR A 187 2.37 18.58 -35.09
N VAL A 188 1.96 17.35 -35.30
CA VAL A 188 2.82 16.18 -35.06
C VAL A 188 4.08 16.23 -35.95
N ARG A 189 3.92 16.54 -37.27
CA ARG A 189 5.05 16.66 -38.17
C ARG A 189 5.99 17.78 -37.73
N MET A 190 5.46 18.93 -37.34
CA MET A 190 6.27 20.05 -36.86
C MET A 190 7.07 19.66 -35.58
N ILE A 191 6.48 18.90 -34.66
CA ILE A 191 7.19 18.41 -33.46
C ILE A 191 8.35 17.50 -33.86
N TYR A 192 8.12 16.56 -34.78
CA TYR A 192 9.18 15.69 -35.28
C TYR A 192 10.29 16.45 -36.01
N ASP A 193 9.93 17.40 -36.85
CA ASP A 193 10.91 18.26 -37.58
C ASP A 193 11.78 19.07 -36.62
N ILE A 194 11.17 19.67 -35.59
CA ILE A 194 11.91 20.36 -34.54
C ILE A 194 12.87 19.44 -33.82
N ARG A 195 12.43 18.23 -33.47
CA ARG A 195 13.27 17.25 -32.75
C ARG A 195 14.44 16.77 -33.59
N VAL A 196 14.24 16.56 -34.89
CA VAL A 196 15.28 16.09 -35.82
C VAL A 196 16.28 17.21 -36.12
N ASN A 197 15.80 18.42 -36.36
CA ASN A 197 16.60 19.53 -36.83
C ASN A 197 17.22 20.37 -35.71
N HIS A 198 16.74 20.24 -34.47
CA HIS A 198 17.24 20.93 -33.28
C HIS A 198 17.74 19.98 -32.21
N PRO A 199 18.98 19.50 -32.27
CA PRO A 199 19.53 18.50 -31.35
C PRO A 199 19.61 18.95 -29.88
N ILE A 200 19.34 20.23 -29.59
CA ILE A 200 19.31 20.81 -28.23
C ILE A 200 18.22 20.19 -27.35
N PHE A 201 17.18 19.57 -27.94
CA PHE A 201 16.13 18.85 -27.23
C PHE A 201 16.38 17.33 -27.09
N ARG A 202 17.63 16.88 -27.18
CA ARG A 202 17.96 15.52 -26.73
C ARG A 202 17.81 15.47 -25.21
N VAL A 203 16.62 15.05 -24.76
CA VAL A 203 16.37 14.68 -23.36
C VAL A 203 17.41 13.63 -22.99
N GLY A 204 18.18 13.92 -21.95
CA GLY A 204 19.22 13.03 -21.46
C GLY A 204 18.67 11.63 -21.24
N SER A 205 19.45 10.63 -21.61
CA SER A 205 19.15 9.22 -21.37
C SER A 205 18.85 9.01 -19.89
N TRP A 206 17.63 8.66 -19.59
CA TRP A 206 17.25 8.13 -18.27
C TRP A 206 18.00 6.80 -18.10
N LYS A 207 19.02 6.80 -17.21
CA LYS A 207 19.66 5.59 -16.71
C LYS A 207 18.83 5.03 -15.57
#